data_1b1f0185fac8d5c234d5d1a64e876ab2
#
_entry.id   1b1f0185fac8d5c234d5d1a64e876ab2
#
_cell.length_a   1.000
_cell.length_b   1.000
_cell.length_c   1.000
_cell.angle_alpha   90.00
_cell.angle_beta   90.00
_cell.angle_gamma   90.00
#
_symmetry.space_group_name_H-M   'P 1'
#
loop_
_entity.id
_entity.type
_entity.pdbx_description
1 polymer ?
#
loop_
_entity_poly.entity_id
_entity_poly.type
_entity_poly.pdbx_seq_one_letter_code
_entity_poly.pdbx_strand_id
1 'polypeptide(L)'
;MRLWHKDLIPYLPDLQLKGQWRECALIADALAKNGTPNHLLVNLVTEFDPQEFGVYCQRIYDEMQKRKFNPPFDKMCRIMSDIVNWDLRVDAKDNSRMRTIACGVGFKGWHNSEYLRVCMANLYEKHFFGVGKSRITDEEWKILLDGYKEITGEEYKI
;
A
#
# COMPACT_ATOMS: atom_id res chain seq x y z
N MET A 1 -3.62 9.96 -3.56
CA MET A 1 -3.72 8.51 -3.36
C MET A 1 -2.43 7.86 -3.79
N ARG A 2 -1.88 6.94 -3.03
CA ARG A 2 -0.61 6.23 -3.30
C ARG A 2 -0.60 4.92 -2.50
N LEU A 3 -0.03 3.85 -3.04
CA LEU A 3 0.30 2.67 -2.25
C LEU A 3 1.77 2.79 -1.80
N TRP A 4 2.01 3.00 -0.51
CA TRP A 4 3.37 3.04 0.03
C TRP A 4 4.06 1.70 -0.18
N HIS A 5 5.38 1.71 -0.33
CA HIS A 5 6.15 0.46 -0.50
C HIS A 5 5.84 -0.52 0.62
N LYS A 6 5.57 -1.79 0.28
CA LYS A 6 5.11 -2.83 1.22
C LYS A 6 6.03 -3.02 2.43
N ASP A 7 7.34 -2.86 2.24
CA ASP A 7 8.33 -3.07 3.30
C ASP A 7 8.48 -1.84 4.21
N LEU A 8 7.94 -0.66 3.80
CA LEU A 8 7.86 0.52 4.66
C LEU A 8 6.66 0.49 5.63
N ILE A 9 5.70 -0.41 5.44
CA ILE A 9 4.47 -0.45 6.25
C ILE A 9 4.78 -0.45 7.76
N PRO A 10 5.74 -1.24 8.29
CA PRO A 10 6.07 -1.25 9.72
C PRO A 10 6.65 0.08 10.25
N TYR A 11 7.19 0.91 9.37
CA TYR A 11 7.90 2.15 9.71
C TYR A 11 7.09 3.41 9.39
N LEU A 12 5.94 3.28 8.72
CA LEU A 12 5.10 4.42 8.37
C LEU A 12 4.63 5.16 9.62
N PRO A 13 4.67 6.51 9.64
CA PRO A 13 4.01 7.28 10.68
C PRO A 13 2.52 6.93 10.77
N ASP A 14 1.96 7.05 11.96
CA ASP A 14 0.58 6.66 12.25
C ASP A 14 -0.45 7.30 11.34
N LEU A 15 -0.24 8.57 11.00
CA LEU A 15 -1.14 9.29 10.11
C LEU A 15 -1.10 8.72 8.68
N GLN A 16 0.09 8.38 8.18
CA GLN A 16 0.27 7.78 6.87
C GLN A 16 -0.30 6.37 6.81
N LEU A 17 -0.10 5.57 7.87
CA LEU A 17 -0.69 4.23 7.97
C LEU A 17 -2.22 4.28 7.98
N LYS A 18 -2.82 5.14 8.79
CA LYS A 18 -4.28 5.35 8.83
C LYS A 18 -4.82 5.90 7.50
N GLY A 19 -4.05 6.77 6.84
CA GLY A 19 -4.35 7.25 5.49
C GLY A 19 -4.36 6.11 4.48
N GLN A 20 -3.33 5.25 4.51
CA GLN A 20 -3.22 4.09 3.62
C GLN A 20 -4.38 3.11 3.81
N TRP A 21 -4.82 2.87 5.04
CA TRP A 21 -6.00 2.05 5.32
C TRP A 21 -7.27 2.59 4.65
N ARG A 22 -7.48 3.92 4.67
CA ARG A 22 -8.60 4.55 3.96
C ARG A 22 -8.47 4.42 2.45
N GLU A 23 -7.26 4.59 1.92
CA GLU A 23 -6.98 4.47 0.49
C GLU A 23 -7.17 3.03 0.01
N CYS A 24 -6.81 2.02 0.78
CA CYS A 24 -7.08 0.61 0.45
C CYS A 24 -8.58 0.38 0.21
N ALA A 25 -9.44 0.90 1.09
CA ALA A 25 -10.89 0.76 0.93
C ALA A 25 -11.43 1.48 -0.32
N LEU A 26 -10.94 2.70 -0.59
CA LEU A 26 -11.34 3.48 -1.77
C LEU A 26 -10.88 2.81 -3.08
N ILE A 27 -9.68 2.25 -3.11
CA ILE A 27 -9.14 1.54 -4.26
C ILE A 27 -9.93 0.25 -4.50
N ALA A 28 -10.21 -0.55 -3.46
CA ALA A 28 -10.99 -1.77 -3.57
C ALA A 28 -12.39 -1.51 -4.13
N ASP A 29 -13.11 -0.52 -3.59
CA ASP A 29 -14.43 -0.10 -4.06
C ASP A 29 -14.39 0.36 -5.54
N ALA A 30 -13.40 1.15 -5.92
CA ALA A 30 -13.23 1.61 -7.30
C ALA A 30 -12.93 0.46 -8.27
N LEU A 31 -12.08 -0.49 -7.87
CA LEU A 31 -11.77 -1.70 -8.65
C LEU A 31 -13.02 -2.57 -8.83
N ALA A 32 -13.79 -2.81 -7.76
CA ALA A 32 -15.02 -3.58 -7.82
C ALA A 32 -16.09 -2.94 -8.74
N LYS A 33 -16.20 -1.61 -8.73
CA LYS A 33 -17.21 -0.87 -9.52
C LYS A 33 -16.79 -0.63 -10.96
N ASN A 34 -15.54 -0.18 -11.16
CA ASN A 34 -15.07 0.36 -12.43
C ASN A 34 -13.96 -0.47 -13.08
N GLY A 35 -13.38 -1.43 -12.37
CA GLY A 35 -12.21 -2.20 -12.82
C GLY A 35 -10.88 -1.41 -12.78
N THR A 36 -10.92 -0.15 -12.35
CA THR A 36 -9.75 0.73 -12.22
C THR A 36 -9.94 1.74 -11.10
N PRO A 37 -8.87 2.09 -10.34
CA PRO A 37 -8.92 3.16 -9.35
C PRO A 37 -9.10 4.56 -10.00
N ASN A 38 -8.90 4.66 -11.30
CA ASN A 38 -8.91 5.92 -12.07
C ASN A 38 -7.98 7.00 -11.46
N HIS A 39 -6.79 6.58 -11.03
CA HIS A 39 -5.79 7.45 -10.43
C HIS A 39 -4.38 7.03 -10.84
N LEU A 40 -3.66 7.93 -11.52
CA LEU A 40 -2.37 7.65 -12.18
C LEU A 40 -1.37 6.87 -11.31
N LEU A 41 -1.21 7.26 -10.04
CA LEU A 41 -0.21 6.66 -9.14
C LEU A 41 -0.57 5.27 -8.62
N VAL A 42 -1.81 4.83 -8.79
CA VAL A 42 -2.28 3.52 -8.29
C VAL A 42 -2.91 2.64 -9.37
N ASN A 43 -3.08 3.17 -10.59
CA ASN A 43 -3.63 2.38 -11.70
C ASN A 43 -2.81 1.12 -12.00
N LEU A 44 -1.51 1.15 -11.68
CA LEU A 44 -0.62 0.00 -11.87
C LEU A 44 -1.09 -1.24 -11.09
N VAL A 45 -1.93 -1.09 -10.07
CA VAL A 45 -2.53 -2.23 -9.35
C VAL A 45 -3.29 -3.16 -10.31
N THR A 46 -3.84 -2.65 -11.40
CA THR A 46 -4.59 -3.44 -12.39
C THR A 46 -3.72 -4.35 -13.26
N GLU A 47 -2.41 -4.16 -13.24
CA GLU A 47 -1.42 -4.99 -13.93
C GLU A 47 -1.06 -6.26 -13.14
N PHE A 48 -1.50 -6.35 -11.87
CA PHE A 48 -1.19 -7.43 -10.95
C PHE A 48 -2.41 -8.31 -10.67
N ASP A 49 -2.15 -9.51 -10.16
CA ASP A 49 -3.20 -10.39 -9.66
C ASP A 49 -3.97 -9.66 -8.53
N PRO A 50 -5.31 -9.67 -8.54
CA PRO A 50 -6.12 -9.08 -7.48
C PRO A 50 -5.73 -9.51 -6.07
N GLN A 51 -5.26 -10.74 -5.90
CA GLN A 51 -4.81 -11.26 -4.61
C GLN A 51 -3.57 -10.51 -4.07
N GLU A 52 -2.70 -9.97 -4.93
CA GLU A 52 -1.55 -9.16 -4.51
C GLU A 52 -2.01 -7.88 -3.78
N PHE A 53 -3.08 -7.26 -4.25
CA PHE A 53 -3.68 -6.12 -3.56
C PHE A 53 -4.35 -6.55 -2.25
N GLY A 54 -4.98 -7.72 -2.22
CA GLY A 54 -5.52 -8.32 -0.99
C GLY A 54 -4.44 -8.54 0.08
N VAL A 55 -3.31 -9.11 -0.30
CA VAL A 55 -2.14 -9.29 0.59
C VAL A 55 -1.63 -7.94 1.12
N TYR A 56 -1.56 -6.92 0.27
CA TYR A 56 -1.17 -5.58 0.68
C TYR A 56 -2.13 -4.99 1.72
N CYS A 57 -3.43 -5.08 1.47
CA CYS A 57 -4.47 -4.62 2.41
C CYS A 57 -4.39 -5.36 3.76
N GLN A 58 -4.12 -6.68 3.72
CA GLN A 58 -3.94 -7.47 4.93
C GLN A 58 -2.74 -6.99 5.75
N ARG A 59 -1.60 -6.69 5.12
CA ARG A 59 -0.42 -6.15 5.82
C ARG A 59 -0.71 -4.81 6.51
N ILE A 60 -1.45 -3.92 5.86
CA ILE A 60 -1.88 -2.66 6.47
C ILE A 60 -2.77 -2.92 7.69
N TYR A 61 -3.74 -3.83 7.55
CA TYR A 61 -4.65 -4.21 8.63
C TYR A 61 -3.89 -4.79 9.83
N ASP A 62 -2.97 -5.73 9.59
CA ASP A 62 -2.18 -6.39 10.62
C ASP A 62 -1.28 -5.38 11.37
N GLU A 63 -0.64 -4.46 10.66
CA GLU A 63 0.17 -3.42 11.28
C GLU A 63 -0.69 -2.45 12.12
N MET A 64 -1.90 -2.11 11.66
CA MET A 64 -2.83 -1.31 12.46
C MET A 64 -3.27 -2.04 13.72
N GLN A 65 -3.54 -3.36 13.65
CA GLN A 65 -3.84 -4.20 14.81
C GLN A 65 -2.68 -4.22 15.79
N LYS A 66 -1.45 -4.46 15.29
CA LYS A 66 -0.22 -4.46 16.08
C LYS A 66 -0.04 -3.14 16.85
N ARG A 67 -0.36 -2.01 16.23
CA ARG A 67 -0.32 -0.68 16.88
C ARG A 67 -1.58 -0.37 17.73
N LYS A 68 -2.48 -1.32 17.91
CA LYS A 68 -3.72 -1.17 18.71
C LYS A 68 -4.66 -0.07 18.20
N PHE A 69 -4.68 0.19 16.90
CA PHE A 69 -5.65 1.11 16.29
C PHE A 69 -7.02 0.51 16.10
N ASN A 70 -7.17 -0.80 16.30
CA ASN A 70 -8.43 -1.54 16.22
C ASN A 70 -9.25 -1.21 14.95
N PRO A 71 -8.68 -1.39 13.75
CA PRO A 71 -9.43 -1.15 12.52
C PRO A 71 -10.66 -2.08 12.47
N PRO A 72 -11.83 -1.59 12.03
CA PRO A 72 -13.05 -2.38 11.99
C PRO A 72 -12.89 -3.62 11.10
N PHE A 73 -13.21 -4.80 11.64
CA PHE A 73 -13.11 -6.06 10.91
C PHE A 73 -14.11 -6.16 9.74
N ASP A 74 -15.32 -5.63 9.92
CA ASP A 74 -16.33 -5.55 8.86
C ASP A 74 -15.85 -4.74 7.65
N LYS A 75 -15.05 -3.69 7.88
CA LYS A 75 -14.41 -2.93 6.81
C LYS A 75 -13.37 -3.76 6.08
N MET A 76 -12.59 -4.58 6.78
CA MET A 76 -11.65 -5.51 6.14
C MET A 76 -12.39 -6.55 5.30
N CYS A 77 -13.47 -7.13 5.82
CA CYS A 77 -14.32 -8.05 5.06
C CYS A 77 -14.88 -7.42 3.79
N ARG A 78 -15.28 -6.14 3.85
CA ARG A 78 -15.75 -5.40 2.67
C ARG A 78 -14.64 -5.22 1.63
N ILE A 79 -13.45 -4.80 2.06
CA ILE A 79 -12.29 -4.66 1.16
C ILE A 79 -12.02 -5.99 0.44
N MET A 80 -12.01 -7.11 1.17
CA MET A 80 -11.77 -8.43 0.58
C MET A 80 -12.89 -8.85 -0.37
N SER A 81 -14.15 -8.57 -0.03
CA SER A 81 -15.29 -8.80 -0.92
C SER A 81 -15.20 -8.00 -2.22
N ASP A 82 -14.79 -6.74 -2.15
CA ASP A 82 -14.61 -5.87 -3.31
C ASP A 82 -13.48 -6.40 -4.22
N ILE A 83 -12.38 -6.89 -3.63
CA ILE A 83 -11.26 -7.49 -4.37
C ILE A 83 -11.71 -8.78 -5.07
N VAL A 84 -12.49 -9.64 -4.41
CA VAL A 84 -13.06 -10.84 -5.01
C VAL A 84 -14.01 -10.49 -6.16
N ASN A 85 -14.87 -9.50 -6.00
CA ASN A 85 -15.76 -9.02 -7.06
C ASN A 85 -14.99 -8.47 -8.26
N TRP A 86 -13.88 -7.79 -8.04
CA TRP A 86 -12.98 -7.35 -9.10
C TRP A 86 -12.32 -8.53 -9.80
N ASP A 87 -11.77 -9.51 -9.06
CA ASP A 87 -11.15 -10.73 -9.58
C ASP A 87 -12.10 -11.49 -10.50
N LEU A 88 -13.33 -11.73 -10.07
CA LEU A 88 -14.36 -12.39 -10.88
C LEU A 88 -14.67 -11.64 -12.19
N ARG A 89 -14.62 -10.32 -12.20
CA ARG A 89 -14.83 -9.51 -13.41
C ARG A 89 -13.64 -9.57 -14.36
N VAL A 90 -12.42 -9.63 -13.84
CA VAL A 90 -11.20 -9.77 -14.63
C VAL A 90 -11.20 -11.12 -15.31
N ASP A 91 -11.50 -12.20 -14.59
CA ASP A 91 -11.57 -13.56 -15.14
C ASP A 91 -12.63 -13.70 -16.22
N ALA A 92 -13.79 -13.05 -16.07
CA ALA A 92 -14.86 -13.07 -17.07
C ALA A 92 -14.48 -12.40 -18.40
N LYS A 93 -13.48 -11.51 -18.40
CA LYS A 93 -13.04 -10.76 -19.58
C LYS A 93 -11.80 -11.33 -20.26
N ASP A 94 -10.97 -12.06 -19.54
CA ASP A 94 -9.67 -12.52 -20.02
C ASP A 94 -9.32 -13.92 -19.51
N ASN A 95 -9.74 -14.95 -20.27
CA ASN A 95 -9.37 -16.34 -20.02
C ASN A 95 -7.86 -16.62 -20.24
N SER A 96 -7.07 -15.64 -20.67
CA SER A 96 -5.64 -15.80 -20.99
C SER A 96 -4.70 -15.39 -19.84
N ARG A 97 -5.21 -14.77 -18.78
CA ARG A 97 -4.37 -14.44 -17.62
C ARG A 97 -3.95 -15.72 -16.90
N MET A 98 -2.70 -16.06 -17.08
CA MET A 98 -2.04 -17.05 -16.24
C MET A 98 -2.03 -16.47 -14.81
N ARG A 99 -2.92 -17.01 -13.95
CA ARG A 99 -2.93 -16.66 -12.51
C ARG A 99 -1.56 -16.99 -11.96
N THR A 100 -0.74 -15.98 -11.82
CA THR A 100 0.48 -16.11 -11.04
C THR A 100 0.01 -16.34 -9.60
N ILE A 101 0.27 -17.54 -9.08
CA ILE A 101 -0.03 -17.84 -7.68
C ILE A 101 0.49 -16.67 -6.86
N ALA A 102 -0.40 -16.00 -6.12
CA ALA A 102 -0.03 -14.90 -5.26
C ALA A 102 1.04 -15.42 -4.28
N CYS A 103 2.30 -15.03 -4.52
CA CYS A 103 3.42 -15.52 -3.73
C CYS A 103 3.47 -14.91 -2.33
N GLY A 104 2.42 -14.18 -1.92
CA GLY A 104 2.39 -13.47 -0.62
C GLY A 104 3.40 -12.32 -0.51
N VAL A 105 4.10 -12.02 -1.60
CA VAL A 105 5.19 -11.01 -1.61
C VAL A 105 4.65 -9.60 -1.82
N GLY A 106 3.44 -9.45 -2.39
CA GLY A 106 2.79 -8.17 -2.71
C GLY A 106 3.53 -7.36 -3.77
N PHE A 107 2.97 -7.26 -4.97
CA PHE A 107 3.43 -6.39 -6.06
C PHE A 107 4.90 -6.59 -6.48
N LYS A 108 5.30 -7.87 -6.68
CA LYS A 108 6.64 -8.20 -7.18
C LYS A 108 6.91 -7.47 -8.51
N GLY A 109 8.03 -6.74 -8.57
CA GLY A 109 8.41 -5.94 -9.73
C GLY A 109 8.00 -4.46 -9.62
N TRP A 110 6.82 -4.13 -9.05
CA TRP A 110 6.45 -2.76 -8.78
C TRP A 110 7.06 -2.24 -7.46
N HIS A 111 6.86 -2.97 -6.35
CA HIS A 111 7.45 -2.62 -5.07
C HIS A 111 8.91 -3.10 -5.00
N ASN A 112 9.74 -2.52 -5.86
CA ASN A 112 11.19 -2.75 -5.98
C ASN A 112 12.00 -1.64 -5.27
N SER A 113 13.32 -1.72 -5.32
CA SER A 113 14.22 -0.75 -4.69
C SER A 113 14.06 0.67 -5.22
N GLU A 114 13.74 0.84 -6.51
CA GLU A 114 13.49 2.15 -7.10
C GLU A 114 12.20 2.77 -6.57
N TYR A 115 11.12 2.00 -6.54
CA TYR A 115 9.85 2.45 -5.95
C TYR A 115 9.96 2.74 -4.45
N LEU A 116 10.80 1.99 -3.73
CA LEU A 116 11.13 2.28 -2.34
C LEU A 116 11.74 3.68 -2.20
N ARG A 117 12.72 4.04 -3.05
CA ARG A 117 13.32 5.37 -3.08
C ARG A 117 12.30 6.47 -3.40
N VAL A 118 11.41 6.23 -4.35
CA VAL A 118 10.30 7.16 -4.68
C VAL A 118 9.39 7.38 -3.47
N CYS A 119 9.05 6.33 -2.74
CA CYS A 119 8.27 6.44 -1.51
C CYS A 119 9.01 7.26 -0.44
N MET A 120 10.29 6.99 -0.22
CA MET A 120 11.12 7.74 0.73
C MET A 120 11.22 9.23 0.37
N ALA A 121 11.43 9.56 -0.90
CA ALA A 121 11.47 10.96 -1.36
C ALA A 121 10.17 11.71 -1.05
N ASN A 122 9.01 11.07 -1.27
CA ASN A 122 7.71 11.67 -0.94
C ASN A 122 7.46 11.80 0.57
N LEU A 123 7.99 10.87 1.37
CA LEU A 123 7.93 10.97 2.83
C LEU A 123 8.86 12.08 3.33
N TYR A 124 10.03 12.24 2.70
CA TYR A 124 10.94 13.35 2.97
C TYR A 124 10.30 14.71 2.68
N GLU A 125 9.60 14.87 1.55
CA GLU A 125 8.86 16.08 1.24
C GLU A 125 7.82 16.40 2.34
N LYS A 126 7.14 15.40 2.87
CA LYS A 126 6.19 15.57 3.98
C LYS A 126 6.89 15.92 5.29
N HIS A 127 8.10 15.45 5.50
CA HIS A 127 8.92 15.81 6.65
C HIS A 127 9.41 17.27 6.55
N PHE A 128 10.00 17.64 5.42
CA PHE A 128 10.66 18.92 5.26
C PHE A 128 9.70 20.08 4.96
N PHE A 129 8.75 19.87 4.03
CA PHE A 129 7.80 20.88 3.57
C PHE A 129 6.40 20.73 4.15
N GLY A 130 6.13 19.66 4.89
CA GLY A 130 4.81 19.40 5.45
C GLY A 130 4.40 20.46 6.47
N VAL A 131 3.11 20.82 6.46
CA VAL A 131 2.53 21.76 7.42
C VAL A 131 1.40 21.12 8.22
N GLY A 132 1.24 21.56 9.47
CA GLY A 132 0.18 21.09 10.35
C GLY A 132 0.26 19.59 10.62
N LYS A 133 -0.90 18.93 10.67
CA LYS A 133 -1.03 17.50 11.02
C LYS A 133 -0.45 16.54 9.98
N SER A 134 -0.19 16.99 8.76
CA SER A 134 0.38 16.14 7.70
C SER A 134 1.90 16.08 7.71
N ARG A 135 2.54 16.92 8.51
CA ARG A 135 3.99 16.93 8.67
C ARG A 135 4.46 15.68 9.41
N ILE A 136 5.52 15.07 8.90
CA ILE A 136 6.25 14.00 9.56
C ILE A 136 7.25 14.64 10.53
N THR A 137 7.25 14.22 11.79
CA THR A 137 8.17 14.73 12.80
C THR A 137 9.59 14.23 12.60
N ASP A 138 10.57 14.82 13.32
CA ASP A 138 11.96 14.39 13.25
C ASP A 138 12.12 12.94 13.76
N GLU A 139 11.36 12.57 14.81
CA GLU A 139 11.34 11.22 15.36
C GLU A 139 10.76 10.21 14.38
N GLU A 140 9.64 10.54 13.75
CA GLU A 140 9.01 9.69 12.73
C GLU A 140 9.91 9.53 11.50
N TRP A 141 10.60 10.61 11.09
CA TRP A 141 11.56 10.55 10.00
C TRP A 141 12.75 9.67 10.33
N LYS A 142 13.26 9.73 11.54
CA LYS A 142 14.32 8.83 12.01
C LYS A 142 13.90 7.36 11.92
N ILE A 143 12.69 7.02 12.35
CA ILE A 143 12.15 5.65 12.23
C ILE A 143 12.12 5.20 10.76
N LEU A 144 11.73 6.08 9.83
CA LEU A 144 11.75 5.78 8.39
C LEU A 144 13.17 5.55 7.86
N LEU A 145 14.15 6.33 8.31
CA LEU A 145 15.57 6.14 7.93
C LEU A 145 16.12 4.81 8.46
N ASP A 146 15.83 4.48 9.71
CA ASP A 146 16.24 3.22 10.33
C ASP A 146 15.59 2.03 9.58
N GLY A 147 14.30 2.15 9.23
CA GLY A 147 13.58 1.16 8.42
C GLY A 147 14.15 1.01 7.01
N TYR A 148 14.48 2.10 6.35
CA TYR A 148 15.12 2.04 5.03
C TYR A 148 16.47 1.30 5.09
N LYS A 149 17.27 1.59 6.11
CA LYS A 149 18.56 0.91 6.33
C LYS A 149 18.37 -0.58 6.62
N GLU A 150 17.35 -0.94 7.40
CA GLU A 150 17.03 -2.35 7.68
C GLU A 150 16.60 -3.10 6.41
N ILE A 151 15.82 -2.46 5.54
CA ILE A 151 15.32 -3.05 4.28
C ILE A 151 16.43 -3.22 3.25
N THR A 152 17.31 -2.21 3.11
CA THR A 152 18.29 -2.14 2.00
C THR A 152 19.72 -2.48 2.40
N GLY A 153 20.05 -2.40 3.69
CA GLY A 153 21.44 -2.44 4.19
C GLY A 153 22.21 -1.13 3.98
N GLU A 154 21.59 -0.11 3.39
CA GLU A 154 22.23 1.17 3.04
C GLU A 154 21.56 2.35 3.75
N GLU A 155 22.33 3.41 3.97
CA GLU A 155 21.77 4.67 4.46
C GLU A 155 21.04 5.42 3.31
N TYR A 156 19.87 5.98 3.63
CA TYR A 156 19.15 6.82 2.67
C TYR A 156 19.92 8.11 2.43
N LYS A 157 20.25 8.37 1.16
CA LYS A 157 20.89 9.62 0.71
C LYS A 157 19.85 10.46 -0.02
N ILE A 158 19.68 11.68 0.45
CA ILE A 158 18.83 12.71 -0.16
C ILE A 158 19.48 13.22 -1.43
#